data_6f51e96278132703e90bbc80da33aac0
#
_entry.id   6f51e96278132703e90bbc80da33aac0
#
_cell.length_a   1.000
_cell.length_b   1.000
_cell.length_c   1.000
_cell.angle_alpha   90.00
_cell.angle_beta   90.00
_cell.angle_gamma   90.00
#
_symmetry.space_group_name_H-M   'P 1'
#
loop_
_entity.id
_entity.type
_entity.pdbx_description
1 polymer ?
#
loop_
_entity_poly.entity_id
_entity_poly.type
_entity_poly.pdbx_seq_one_letter_code
_entity_poly.pdbx_strand_id
1 'polypeptide(L)'
;MKVIVQRVKEASVKVENKIVGKIGYGYMLLVSFTKKDNLDIINYMVKKIVNLRIMDDENKIMNKSILDIKGSILSVSQFTLYADTKKGNRPSYIKALNGDEAIKLYDLFNQELSKYTLVETGKFGAEMEVSLINDGPITIILEKENV
;
A
#
# COMPACT_ATOMS: atom_id res chain seq x y z
N MET A 1 -7.56 -1.05 9.07
CA MET A 1 -6.76 -1.01 7.84
C MET A 1 -5.32 -0.67 8.16
N LYS A 2 -4.39 -1.38 7.59
CA LYS A 2 -2.94 -1.10 7.68
C LYS A 2 -2.37 -0.91 6.29
N VAL A 3 -1.47 0.06 6.17
CA VAL A 3 -0.71 0.27 4.95
C VAL A 3 0.74 0.51 5.30
N ILE A 4 1.63 -0.19 4.61
CA ILE A 4 3.05 0.12 4.65
C ILE A 4 3.36 0.91 3.39
N VAL A 5 3.91 2.11 3.56
CA VAL A 5 4.32 2.99 2.49
C VAL A 5 5.83 2.91 2.36
N GLN A 6 6.33 2.49 1.20
CA GLN A 6 7.75 2.47 0.90
C GLN A 6 8.04 3.42 -0.25
N ARG A 7 8.91 4.40 -0.03
CA ARG A 7 9.38 5.30 -1.08
C ARG A 7 10.34 4.53 -1.98
N VAL A 8 10.07 4.52 -3.28
CA VAL A 8 10.82 3.70 -4.25
C VAL A 8 11.28 4.51 -5.45
N LYS A 9 12.43 4.11 -6.01
CA LYS A 9 12.88 4.61 -7.33
C LYS A 9 12.13 3.93 -8.45
N GLU A 10 11.79 2.66 -8.26
CA GLU A 10 10.97 1.87 -9.15
C GLU A 10 10.43 0.66 -8.38
N ALA A 11 9.32 0.11 -8.86
CA ALA A 11 8.74 -1.13 -8.32
C ALA A 11 7.92 -1.83 -9.40
N SER A 12 7.83 -3.15 -9.30
CA SER A 12 7.03 -3.95 -10.22
C SER A 12 6.50 -5.20 -9.54
N VAL A 13 5.44 -5.77 -10.12
CA VAL A 13 4.85 -7.04 -9.67
C VAL A 13 4.78 -7.99 -10.86
N LYS A 14 5.24 -9.22 -10.64
CA LYS A 14 5.08 -10.32 -11.59
C LYS A 14 4.11 -11.36 -11.04
N VAL A 15 3.25 -11.84 -11.91
CA VAL A 15 2.38 -13.00 -11.68
C VAL A 15 2.58 -13.93 -12.86
N GLU A 16 2.92 -15.19 -12.58
CA GLU A 16 3.20 -16.20 -13.61
C GLU A 16 4.22 -15.69 -14.65
N ASN A 17 5.33 -15.11 -14.17
CA ASN A 17 6.44 -14.55 -14.96
C ASN A 17 6.06 -13.35 -15.86
N LYS A 18 4.87 -12.77 -15.68
CA LYS A 18 4.42 -11.59 -16.42
C LYS A 18 4.30 -10.39 -15.50
N ILE A 19 4.81 -9.24 -15.93
CA ILE A 19 4.64 -7.99 -15.20
C ILE A 19 3.17 -7.56 -15.33
N VAL A 20 2.48 -7.43 -14.18
CA VAL A 20 1.09 -6.98 -14.12
C VAL A 20 0.95 -5.55 -13.64
N GLY A 21 1.99 -5.00 -13.01
CA GLY A 21 2.04 -3.60 -12.56
C GLY A 21 3.48 -3.14 -12.47
N LYS A 22 3.73 -1.88 -12.82
CA LYS A 22 5.07 -1.29 -12.77
C LYS A 22 4.97 0.22 -12.63
N ILE A 23 5.82 0.78 -11.76
CA ILE A 23 5.93 2.22 -11.58
C ILE A 23 7.41 2.66 -11.57
N GLY A 24 7.63 3.93 -11.85
CA GLY A 24 8.89 4.62 -11.58
C GLY A 24 8.90 5.19 -10.16
N TYR A 25 9.35 6.44 -10.03
CA TYR A 25 9.47 7.09 -8.72
C TYR A 25 8.11 7.29 -8.04
N GLY A 26 8.03 6.89 -6.79
CA GLY A 26 6.79 7.03 -6.03
C GLY A 26 6.74 6.11 -4.82
N TYR A 27 5.58 5.48 -4.59
CA TYR A 27 5.37 4.56 -3.47
C TYR A 27 5.02 3.16 -3.93
N MET A 28 5.59 2.17 -3.27
CA MET A 28 5.02 0.82 -3.23
C MET A 28 4.27 0.67 -1.90
N LEU A 29 3.00 0.31 -1.98
CA LEU A 29 2.14 0.11 -0.83
C LEU A 29 1.88 -1.37 -0.60
N LEU A 30 1.97 -1.81 0.64
CA LEU A 30 1.41 -3.07 1.11
C LEU A 30 0.14 -2.74 1.89
N VAL A 31 -0.99 -3.35 1.50
CA VAL A 31 -2.33 -2.95 1.97
C VAL A 31 -3.05 -4.14 2.60
N SER A 32 -3.60 -3.95 3.79
CA SER A 32 -4.37 -4.98 4.49
C SER A 32 -5.59 -4.40 5.18
N PHE A 33 -6.65 -5.20 5.21
CA PHE A 33 -7.93 -4.84 5.81
C PHE A 33 -8.26 -5.73 6.98
N THR A 34 -9.05 -5.21 7.92
CA THR A 34 -9.57 -5.93 9.08
C THR A 34 -11.08 -5.74 9.17
N LYS A 35 -11.71 -6.44 10.10
CA LYS A 35 -13.15 -6.29 10.35
C LYS A 35 -13.47 -4.85 10.71
N LYS A 36 -14.65 -4.37 10.30
CA LYS A 36 -15.14 -3.01 10.48
C LYS A 36 -14.48 -1.94 9.60
N ASP A 37 -13.54 -2.29 8.76
CA ASP A 37 -13.04 -1.34 7.76
C ASP A 37 -14.16 -0.99 6.78
N ASN A 38 -14.23 0.28 6.40
CA ASN A 38 -15.29 0.84 5.56
C ASN A 38 -14.75 1.98 4.70
N LEU A 39 -15.65 2.61 3.93
CA LEU A 39 -15.28 3.72 3.05
C LEU A 39 -14.67 4.90 3.80
N ASP A 40 -15.12 5.21 5.01
CA ASP A 40 -14.58 6.32 5.80
C ASP A 40 -13.12 6.06 6.17
N ILE A 41 -12.79 4.83 6.56
CA ILE A 41 -11.41 4.41 6.84
C ILE A 41 -10.55 4.51 5.58
N ILE A 42 -11.07 4.04 4.45
CA ILE A 42 -10.39 4.11 3.16
C ILE A 42 -10.11 5.56 2.77
N ASN A 43 -11.11 6.44 2.85
CA ASN A 43 -10.96 7.85 2.52
C ASN A 43 -9.92 8.54 3.42
N TYR A 44 -9.95 8.24 4.72
CA TYR A 44 -8.93 8.74 5.64
C TYR A 44 -7.53 8.31 5.20
N MET A 45 -7.37 7.02 4.91
CA MET A 45 -6.09 6.45 4.54
C MET A 45 -5.56 7.00 3.22
N VAL A 46 -6.42 7.11 2.21
CA VAL A 46 -6.08 7.70 0.91
C VAL A 46 -5.58 9.13 1.07
N LYS A 47 -6.31 9.97 1.81
CA LYS A 47 -5.89 11.36 2.06
C LYS A 47 -4.56 11.42 2.80
N LYS A 48 -4.34 10.53 3.76
CA LYS A 48 -3.09 10.47 4.50
C LYS A 48 -1.93 10.12 3.56
N ILE A 49 -2.08 9.10 2.74
CA ILE A 49 -1.04 8.62 1.82
C ILE A 49 -0.64 9.71 0.83
N VAL A 50 -1.60 10.33 0.15
CA VAL A 50 -1.29 11.31 -0.90
C VAL A 50 -0.73 12.63 -0.37
N ASN A 51 -0.96 12.93 0.91
CA ASN A 51 -0.49 14.16 1.54
C ASN A 51 0.74 13.96 2.45
N LEU A 52 1.23 12.74 2.63
CA LEU A 52 2.49 12.51 3.35
C LEU A 52 3.62 13.32 2.70
N ARG A 53 4.37 14.03 3.54
CA ARG A 53 5.47 14.89 3.09
C ARG A 53 6.81 14.18 3.26
N ILE A 54 6.98 13.10 2.53
CA ILE A 54 8.18 12.24 2.59
C ILE A 54 8.96 12.20 1.27
N MET A 55 8.57 13.02 0.31
CA MET A 55 9.34 13.21 -0.91
C MET A 55 10.29 14.40 -0.74
N ASP A 56 11.50 14.26 -1.30
CA ASP A 56 12.53 15.28 -1.17
C ASP A 56 12.18 16.54 -1.98
N ASP A 57 12.46 17.69 -1.39
CA ASP A 57 12.46 18.97 -2.07
C ASP A 57 13.82 19.24 -2.75
N GLU A 58 14.00 20.47 -3.27
CA GLU A 58 15.22 20.88 -3.96
C GLU A 58 16.47 20.82 -3.06
N ASN A 59 16.28 20.89 -1.75
CA ASN A 59 17.33 20.84 -0.75
C ASN A 59 17.55 19.43 -0.17
N LYS A 60 16.91 18.40 -0.77
CA LYS A 60 16.93 17.02 -0.31
C LYS A 60 16.34 16.84 1.10
N ILE A 61 15.37 17.67 1.45
CA ILE A 61 14.63 17.58 2.70
C ILE A 61 13.26 16.98 2.41
N MET A 62 12.81 16.02 3.21
CA MET A 62 11.49 15.43 3.11
C MET A 62 10.42 16.47 3.43
N ASN A 63 9.85 17.07 2.40
CA ASN A 63 8.94 18.19 2.53
C ASN A 63 7.79 18.17 1.53
N LYS A 64 7.94 17.45 0.42
CA LYS A 64 6.93 17.36 -0.64
C LYS A 64 6.09 16.10 -0.52
N SER A 65 4.86 16.19 -1.01
CA SER A 65 3.98 15.03 -1.15
C SER A 65 4.21 14.34 -2.50
N ILE A 66 3.64 13.14 -2.64
CA ILE A 66 3.66 12.42 -3.92
C ILE A 66 2.91 13.21 -5.01
N LEU A 67 1.91 14.01 -4.63
CA LEU A 67 1.17 14.88 -5.55
C LEU A 67 2.06 15.99 -6.09
N ASP A 68 2.88 16.58 -5.23
CA ASP A 68 3.80 17.68 -5.61
C ASP A 68 4.82 17.22 -6.65
N ILE A 69 5.31 15.99 -6.54
CA ILE A 69 6.33 15.44 -7.44
C ILE A 69 5.73 14.63 -8.60
N LYS A 70 4.40 14.51 -8.66
CA LYS A 70 3.69 13.72 -9.68
C LYS A 70 4.18 12.27 -9.74
N GLY A 71 4.40 11.67 -8.58
CA GLY A 71 4.83 10.28 -8.47
C GLY A 71 3.67 9.31 -8.72
N SER A 72 4.02 8.04 -8.85
CA SER A 72 3.07 6.94 -9.06
C SER A 72 3.01 6.01 -7.86
N ILE A 73 1.95 5.23 -7.76
CA ILE A 73 1.74 4.27 -6.67
C ILE A 73 1.55 2.87 -7.23
N LEU A 74 2.27 1.90 -6.68
CA LEU A 74 2.03 0.47 -6.87
C LEU A 74 1.38 -0.07 -5.60
N SER A 75 0.13 -0.49 -5.71
CA SER A 75 -0.66 -1.02 -4.59
C SER A 75 -0.68 -2.54 -4.63
N VAL A 76 -0.22 -3.17 -3.55
CA VAL A 76 -0.15 -4.63 -3.43
C VAL A 76 -0.90 -5.06 -2.17
N SER A 77 -1.84 -5.99 -2.32
CA SER A 77 -2.56 -6.56 -1.19
C SER A 77 -1.64 -7.45 -0.36
N GLN A 78 -1.71 -7.33 0.98
CA GLN A 78 -0.83 -8.05 1.89
C GLN A 78 -1.57 -8.34 3.21
N PHE A 79 -2.42 -9.39 3.23
CA PHE A 79 -3.21 -9.71 4.43
C PHE A 79 -2.35 -10.06 5.65
N THR A 80 -1.12 -10.52 5.43
CA THR A 80 -0.20 -10.90 6.50
C THR A 80 0.26 -9.73 7.38
N LEU A 81 -0.06 -8.48 7.03
CA LEU A 81 0.16 -7.33 7.92
C LEU A 81 -0.65 -7.45 9.21
N TYR A 82 -1.73 -8.23 9.22
CA TYR A 82 -2.53 -8.54 10.41
C TYR A 82 -2.12 -9.86 11.08
N ALA A 83 -0.94 -10.37 10.78
CA ALA A 83 -0.42 -11.54 11.46
C ALA A 83 -0.26 -11.27 12.96
N ASP A 84 -0.74 -12.19 13.78
CA ASP A 84 -0.51 -12.19 15.22
C ASP A 84 0.52 -13.28 15.56
N THR A 85 1.65 -12.84 16.09
CA THR A 85 2.79 -13.72 16.42
C THR A 85 3.04 -13.82 17.93
N LYS A 86 2.07 -13.40 18.76
CA LYS A 86 2.23 -13.36 20.22
C LYS A 86 2.33 -14.74 20.86
N LYS A 87 1.72 -15.75 20.24
CA LYS A 87 1.71 -17.11 20.74
C LYS A 87 2.40 -18.05 19.77
N GLY A 88 3.59 -18.54 20.15
CA GLY A 88 4.34 -19.48 19.32
C GLY A 88 4.88 -18.90 18.03
N ASN A 89 5.36 -19.77 17.15
CA ASN A 89 6.06 -19.37 15.92
C ASN A 89 5.19 -19.45 14.67
N ARG A 90 3.97 -19.99 14.78
CA ARG A 90 3.02 -20.00 13.67
C ARG A 90 2.11 -18.78 13.75
N PRO A 91 2.18 -17.84 12.78
CA PRO A 91 1.33 -16.66 12.81
C PRO A 91 -0.16 -17.03 12.72
N SER A 92 -1.00 -16.28 13.44
CA SER A 92 -2.45 -16.32 13.28
C SER A 92 -2.92 -15.15 12.41
N TYR A 93 -3.83 -15.41 11.48
CA TYR A 93 -4.38 -14.37 10.60
C TYR A 93 -5.85 -14.07 10.89
N ILE A 94 -6.32 -14.39 12.08
CA ILE A 94 -7.74 -14.24 12.46
C ILE A 94 -8.22 -12.79 12.39
N LYS A 95 -7.30 -11.82 12.52
CA LYS A 95 -7.62 -10.39 12.45
C LYS A 95 -7.73 -9.87 11.02
N ALA A 96 -7.20 -10.59 10.05
CA ALA A 96 -7.31 -10.22 8.65
C ALA A 96 -8.75 -10.43 8.16
N LEU A 97 -9.24 -9.50 7.35
CA LEU A 97 -10.54 -9.65 6.69
C LEU A 97 -10.46 -10.79 5.67
N ASN A 98 -11.55 -11.56 5.55
CA ASN A 98 -11.55 -12.67 4.58
C ASN A 98 -11.46 -12.12 3.14
N GLY A 99 -10.97 -12.98 2.21
CA GLY A 99 -10.64 -12.56 0.86
C GLY A 99 -11.80 -12.00 0.04
N ASP A 100 -13.02 -12.57 0.19
CA ASP A 100 -14.19 -12.14 -0.58
C ASP A 100 -14.63 -10.71 -0.22
N GLU A 101 -14.49 -10.34 1.02
CA GLU A 101 -14.79 -8.98 1.48
C GLU A 101 -13.60 -8.04 1.26
N ALA A 102 -12.39 -8.52 1.50
CA ALA A 102 -11.18 -7.73 1.38
C ALA A 102 -10.94 -7.25 -0.06
N ILE A 103 -11.23 -8.08 -1.07
CA ILE A 103 -11.05 -7.69 -2.47
C ILE A 103 -11.91 -6.48 -2.84
N LYS A 104 -13.12 -6.40 -2.30
CA LYS A 104 -14.04 -5.27 -2.55
C LYS A 104 -13.48 -3.96 -1.97
N LEU A 105 -12.93 -4.03 -0.76
CA LEU A 105 -12.31 -2.88 -0.12
C LEU A 105 -11.00 -2.48 -0.81
N TYR A 106 -10.22 -3.46 -1.25
CA TYR A 106 -9.00 -3.22 -2.00
C TYR A 106 -9.28 -2.51 -3.33
N ASP A 107 -10.28 -2.98 -4.09
CA ASP A 107 -10.67 -2.34 -5.34
C ASP A 107 -11.15 -0.90 -5.10
N LEU A 108 -11.95 -0.68 -4.05
CA LEU A 108 -12.43 0.64 -3.67
C LEU A 108 -11.27 1.56 -3.27
N PHE A 109 -10.33 1.06 -2.49
CA PHE A 109 -9.13 1.80 -2.10
C PHE A 109 -8.33 2.25 -3.33
N ASN A 110 -8.10 1.35 -4.28
CA ASN A 110 -7.38 1.67 -5.50
C ASN A 110 -8.12 2.69 -6.38
N GLN A 111 -9.44 2.59 -6.46
CA GLN A 111 -10.27 3.58 -7.16
C GLN A 111 -10.13 4.96 -6.53
N GLU A 112 -10.20 5.06 -5.22
CA GLU A 112 -10.08 6.34 -4.50
C GLU A 112 -8.68 6.94 -4.67
N LEU A 113 -7.62 6.13 -4.59
CA LEU A 113 -6.25 6.58 -4.86
C LEU A 113 -6.10 7.10 -6.29
N SER A 114 -6.71 6.41 -7.26
CA SER A 114 -6.62 6.74 -8.69
C SER A 114 -7.20 8.12 -9.04
N LYS A 115 -8.01 8.70 -8.15
CA LYS A 115 -8.52 10.06 -8.30
C LYS A 115 -7.41 11.11 -8.14
N TYR A 116 -6.30 10.76 -7.50
CA TYR A 116 -5.22 11.68 -7.15
C TYR A 116 -3.95 11.46 -7.95
N THR A 117 -3.62 10.24 -8.31
CA THR A 117 -2.36 9.91 -8.99
C THR A 117 -2.50 8.62 -9.79
N LEU A 118 -1.49 8.31 -10.62
CA LEU A 118 -1.42 7.04 -11.34
C LEU A 118 -1.23 5.90 -10.34
N VAL A 119 -2.11 4.91 -10.39
CA VAL A 119 -2.07 3.72 -9.55
C VAL A 119 -1.98 2.46 -10.41
N GLU A 120 -0.92 1.71 -10.19
CA GLU A 120 -0.76 0.35 -10.70
C GLU A 120 -1.00 -0.63 -9.56
N THR A 121 -1.42 -1.85 -9.88
CA THR A 121 -1.75 -2.84 -8.87
C THR A 121 -1.11 -4.18 -9.16
N GLY A 122 -0.93 -5.00 -8.10
CA GLY A 122 -0.75 -6.43 -8.24
C GLY A 122 -2.09 -7.11 -8.55
N LYS A 123 -2.12 -8.42 -8.39
CA LYS A 123 -3.33 -9.23 -8.55
C LYS A 123 -3.74 -9.79 -7.20
N PHE A 124 -4.91 -9.39 -6.71
CA PHE A 124 -5.41 -9.83 -5.41
C PHE A 124 -5.51 -11.38 -5.35
N GLY A 125 -4.95 -11.96 -4.28
CA GLY A 125 -5.01 -13.39 -4.03
C GLY A 125 -4.06 -14.24 -4.87
N ALA A 126 -3.33 -13.64 -5.80
CA ALA A 126 -2.34 -14.36 -6.59
C ALA A 126 -1.01 -14.46 -5.87
N GLU A 127 -0.20 -15.44 -6.25
CA GLU A 127 1.20 -15.49 -5.86
C GLU A 127 1.97 -14.45 -6.69
N MET A 128 2.63 -13.53 -6.00
CA MET A 128 3.27 -12.37 -6.62
C MET A 128 4.76 -12.30 -6.27
N GLU A 129 5.56 -11.94 -7.28
CA GLU A 129 6.95 -11.52 -7.05
C GLU A 129 7.00 -10.00 -7.14
N VAL A 130 7.28 -9.35 -6.02
CA VAL A 130 7.33 -7.89 -5.92
C VAL A 130 8.79 -7.44 -5.88
N SER A 131 9.17 -6.66 -6.88
CA SER A 131 10.52 -6.09 -6.99
C SER A 131 10.47 -4.59 -6.76
N LEU A 132 11.40 -4.06 -5.98
CA LEU A 132 11.46 -2.63 -5.71
C LEU A 132 12.88 -2.19 -5.36
N ILE A 133 13.14 -0.91 -5.60
CA ILE A 133 14.33 -0.25 -5.08
C ILE A 133 13.87 0.79 -4.07
N ASN A 134 14.10 0.50 -2.78
CA ASN A 134 13.81 1.46 -1.71
C ASN A 134 14.72 2.68 -1.85
N ASP A 135 14.10 3.85 -1.77
CA ASP A 135 14.81 5.12 -1.83
C ASP A 135 14.90 5.72 -0.43
N GLY A 136 16.12 5.79 0.08
CA GLY A 136 16.39 6.37 1.37
C GLY A 136 17.09 5.45 2.38
N PRO A 137 16.61 4.27 2.82
CA PRO A 137 15.25 3.79 2.70
C PRO A 137 14.27 4.59 3.56
N ILE A 138 13.06 4.74 3.08
CA ILE A 138 11.97 5.37 3.84
C ILE A 138 10.77 4.46 3.79
N THR A 139 10.36 3.98 4.97
CA THR A 139 9.24 3.05 5.15
C THR A 139 8.39 3.56 6.29
N ILE A 140 7.10 3.81 6.03
CA ILE A 140 6.15 4.36 7.00
C ILE A 140 5.01 3.35 7.19
N ILE A 141 4.64 3.12 8.44
CA ILE A 141 3.49 2.28 8.79
C ILE A 141 2.32 3.20 9.12
N LEU A 142 1.23 3.04 8.39
CA LEU A 142 -0.03 3.73 8.64
C LEU A 142 -1.06 2.73 9.13
N GLU A 143 -1.78 3.10 10.17
CA GLU A 143 -2.85 2.27 10.72
C GLU A 143 -4.03 3.14 11.11
N LYS A 144 -5.22 2.72 10.75
CA LYS A 144 -6.48 3.33 11.17
C LYS A 144 -7.51 2.24 11.37
N GLU A 145 -8.08 2.19 12.55
CA GLU A 145 -9.13 1.23 12.89
C GLU A 145 -10.42 1.96 13.23
N ASN A 146 -11.52 1.34 12.85
CA ASN A 146 -12.85 1.78 13.26
C ASN A 146 -13.13 1.19 14.64
N VAL A 147 -13.28 2.05 15.62
CA VAL A 147 -13.46 1.64 17.03
C VAL A 147 -14.92 1.43 17.36
#